data_64ce2fb95076f0e02f501b56e50490db
#
_entry.id   64ce2fb95076f0e02f501b56e50490db
#
_cell.length_a   1.000
_cell.length_b   1.000
_cell.length_c   1.000
_cell.angle_alpha   90.00
_cell.angle_beta   90.00
_cell.angle_gamma   90.00
#
_symmetry.space_group_name_H-M   'P 1'
#
loop_
_entity.id
_entity.type
_entity.pdbx_description
1 polymer ?
#
loop_
_entity_poly.entity_id
_entity_poly.type
_entity_poly.pdbx_seq_one_letter_code
_entity_poly.pdbx_strand_id
1 'polypeptide(L)'
;TVTHPERVVQTVYEQDEGGEAKEVKSYKPPELAALATEGVAGYQFWKGTNAQLVAATEYVTVNDLLTDAGVTFSDLDTLKAAAADGFSSELTYAGSGTYRYYITEDGKTEVPAILALTWASGSGTLEEVAANAKNTGSLRFCYGISEQQYADQSAQGKRLASNIATITVVHGTKAEEPWVNPFRDVTESDWFYDDVRFANQNGLFNGVEKDLFAPEEPMTRGMLVTVLWRLDGETAPK
;
A
#
# COMPACT_ATOMS: atom_id res chain seq x y z
N THR A 1 28.15 -7.25 14.91
CA THR A 1 26.93 -6.73 15.55
C THR A 1 26.29 -7.90 16.23
N VAL A 2 26.12 -7.85 17.56
CA VAL A 2 25.40 -8.88 18.31
C VAL A 2 23.91 -8.67 18.00
N THR A 3 23.32 -9.51 17.17
CA THR A 3 21.88 -9.52 16.96
C THR A 3 21.23 -10.13 18.20
N HIS A 4 20.48 -9.34 18.95
CA HIS A 4 19.65 -9.85 20.03
C HIS A 4 18.37 -10.44 19.44
N PRO A 5 18.21 -11.78 19.41
CA PRO A 5 17.07 -12.44 18.74
C PRO A 5 15.71 -12.08 19.36
N GLU A 6 15.70 -11.59 20.59
CA GLU A 6 14.49 -11.20 21.32
C GLU A 6 14.07 -9.74 21.13
N ARG A 7 14.89 -8.92 20.44
CA ARG A 7 14.55 -7.52 20.19
C ARG A 7 13.62 -7.40 19.01
N VAL A 8 12.53 -6.64 19.12
CA VAL A 8 11.72 -6.21 17.98
C VAL A 8 12.57 -5.37 17.03
N VAL A 9 12.57 -5.71 15.75
CA VAL A 9 13.35 -5.02 14.71
C VAL A 9 12.47 -4.40 13.63
N GLN A 10 11.21 -4.82 13.55
CA GLN A 10 10.22 -4.31 12.59
C GLN A 10 8.84 -4.28 13.22
N THR A 11 8.09 -3.21 13.01
CA THR A 11 6.69 -3.12 13.42
C THR A 11 5.82 -2.65 12.25
N VAL A 12 4.67 -3.30 12.08
CA VAL A 12 3.65 -2.94 11.10
C VAL A 12 2.53 -2.20 11.81
N TYR A 13 2.11 -1.09 11.23
CA TYR A 13 1.02 -0.24 11.67
C TYR A 13 -0.03 -0.10 10.57
N GLU A 14 -1.26 0.11 11.00
CA GLU A 14 -2.35 0.66 10.16
C GLU A 14 -2.72 2.05 10.65
N GLN A 15 -3.13 2.90 9.73
CA GLN A 15 -3.54 4.27 9.99
C GLN A 15 -4.63 4.68 9.00
N ASP A 16 -5.77 5.14 9.50
CA ASP A 16 -6.78 5.79 8.66
C ASP A 16 -6.28 7.20 8.29
N GLU A 17 -6.74 7.74 7.16
CA GLU A 17 -6.38 9.09 6.71
C GLU A 17 -6.67 10.14 7.79
N GLY A 18 -5.64 10.85 8.24
CA GLY A 18 -5.73 11.84 9.33
C GLY A 18 -5.88 11.26 10.74
N GLY A 19 -5.90 9.94 10.88
CA GLY A 19 -5.98 9.23 12.17
C GLY A 19 -4.62 8.98 12.81
N GLU A 20 -4.64 8.31 13.96
CA GLU A 20 -3.43 7.85 14.64
C GLU A 20 -3.03 6.44 14.14
N ALA A 21 -1.72 6.20 14.01
CA ALA A 21 -1.21 4.89 13.66
C ALA A 21 -1.42 3.89 14.81
N LYS A 22 -2.00 2.72 14.50
CA LYS A 22 -2.23 1.63 15.43
C LYS A 22 -1.27 0.49 15.12
N GLU A 23 -0.54 0.00 16.12
CA GLU A 23 0.31 -1.18 15.97
C GLU A 23 -0.55 -2.41 15.69
N VAL A 24 -0.18 -3.14 14.64
CA VAL A 24 -0.84 -4.40 14.27
C VAL A 24 0.03 -5.59 14.63
N LYS A 25 1.31 -5.56 14.23
CA LYS A 25 2.24 -6.66 14.51
C LYS A 25 3.68 -6.20 14.58
N SER A 26 4.41 -6.75 15.53
CA SER A 26 5.84 -6.54 15.71
C SER A 26 6.62 -7.84 15.46
N TYR A 27 7.79 -7.72 14.85
CA TYR A 27 8.62 -8.84 14.42
C TYR A 27 10.00 -8.81 15.07
N LYS A 28 10.45 -9.97 15.50
CA LYS A 28 11.83 -10.27 15.88
C LYS A 28 12.60 -10.82 14.68
N PRO A 29 13.94 -10.81 14.69
CA PRO A 29 14.74 -11.31 13.56
C PRO A 29 14.38 -12.73 13.11
N PRO A 30 14.15 -13.73 13.97
CA PRO A 30 13.77 -15.08 13.53
C PRO A 30 12.41 -15.13 12.83
N GLU A 31 11.47 -14.27 13.22
CA GLU A 31 10.13 -14.21 12.62
C GLU A 31 10.19 -13.62 11.22
N LEU A 32 11.00 -12.55 11.00
CA LEU A 32 11.25 -12.02 9.67
C LEU A 32 12.00 -13.02 8.78
N ALA A 33 13.00 -13.71 9.33
CA ALA A 33 13.75 -14.72 8.59
C ALA A 33 12.86 -15.90 8.15
N ALA A 34 11.85 -16.25 8.95
CA ALA A 34 10.88 -17.29 8.60
C ALA A 34 9.96 -16.92 7.42
N LEU A 35 9.75 -15.60 7.19
CA LEU A 35 9.00 -15.07 6.05
C LEU A 35 9.89 -14.78 4.83
N ALA A 36 11.22 -14.82 5.01
CA ALA A 36 12.15 -14.37 3.98
C ALA A 36 12.26 -15.36 2.82
N THR A 37 12.40 -14.78 1.64
CA THR A 37 12.79 -15.47 0.42
C THR A 37 14.31 -15.32 0.21
N GLU A 38 14.99 -16.40 -0.10
CA GLU A 38 16.37 -16.40 -0.59
C GLU A 38 16.35 -16.23 -2.11
N GLY A 39 17.14 -15.30 -2.62
CA GLY A 39 17.24 -15.00 -4.04
C GLY A 39 17.82 -13.62 -4.27
N VAL A 40 18.20 -13.33 -5.52
CA VAL A 40 18.79 -12.02 -5.84
C VAL A 40 17.72 -11.11 -6.43
N ALA A 41 17.45 -10.01 -5.73
CA ALA A 41 16.59 -8.92 -6.19
C ALA A 41 17.41 -7.63 -6.27
N GLY A 42 17.28 -6.89 -7.36
CA GLY A 42 18.04 -5.67 -7.60
C GLY A 42 17.14 -4.46 -7.77
N TYR A 43 17.61 -3.31 -7.30
CA TYR A 43 16.87 -2.06 -7.31
C TYR A 43 17.81 -0.92 -7.73
N GLN A 44 17.50 -0.31 -8.86
CA GLN A 44 18.34 0.74 -9.42
C GLN A 44 17.97 2.12 -8.90
N PHE A 45 18.98 2.96 -8.70
CA PHE A 45 18.84 4.37 -8.39
C PHE A 45 20.03 5.16 -8.96
N TRP A 46 19.98 6.47 -8.90
CA TRP A 46 21.06 7.33 -9.34
C TRP A 46 21.61 8.20 -8.20
N LYS A 47 22.91 8.37 -8.19
CA LYS A 47 23.62 9.34 -7.37
C LYS A 47 24.26 10.36 -8.31
N GLY A 48 23.55 11.48 -8.53
CA GLY A 48 23.85 12.35 -9.66
C GLY A 48 23.59 11.62 -10.98
N THR A 49 24.58 11.55 -11.85
CA THR A 49 24.52 10.83 -13.15
C THR A 49 24.99 9.37 -13.05
N ASN A 50 25.45 8.93 -11.87
CA ASN A 50 25.99 7.60 -11.71
C ASN A 50 24.90 6.60 -11.33
N ALA A 51 24.69 5.57 -12.16
CA ALA A 51 23.83 4.45 -11.84
C ALA A 51 24.39 3.65 -10.66
N GLN A 52 23.53 3.28 -9.75
CA GLN A 52 23.81 2.52 -8.56
C GLN A 52 22.76 1.42 -8.40
N LEU A 53 23.11 0.35 -7.71
CA LEU A 53 22.20 -0.76 -7.37
C LEU A 53 22.14 -0.96 -5.87
N VAL A 54 20.96 -1.39 -5.41
CA VAL A 54 20.84 -2.19 -4.19
C VAL A 54 20.56 -3.62 -4.63
N ALA A 55 21.35 -4.56 -4.18
CA ALA A 55 21.12 -5.98 -4.35
C ALA A 55 20.74 -6.60 -3.00
N ALA A 56 19.59 -7.25 -2.94
CA ALA A 56 19.14 -8.03 -1.80
C ALA A 56 19.28 -9.52 -2.13
N THR A 57 19.77 -10.31 -1.17
CA THR A 57 19.93 -11.77 -1.31
C THR A 57 19.05 -12.56 -0.34
N GLU A 58 18.49 -11.90 0.66
CA GLU A 58 17.49 -12.41 1.59
C GLU A 58 16.51 -11.26 1.90
N TYR A 59 15.23 -11.46 1.67
CA TYR A 59 14.24 -10.39 1.80
C TYR A 59 12.83 -10.94 2.06
N VAL A 60 11.99 -10.13 2.70
CA VAL A 60 10.55 -10.34 2.80
C VAL A 60 9.87 -9.41 1.80
N THR A 61 8.96 -9.94 0.98
CA THR A 61 8.15 -9.03 0.15
C THR A 61 7.20 -8.22 1.03
N VAL A 62 6.88 -7.00 0.62
CA VAL A 62 5.90 -6.19 1.36
C VAL A 62 4.55 -6.90 1.43
N ASN A 63 4.16 -7.58 0.35
CA ASN A 63 2.92 -8.33 0.32
C ASN A 63 2.88 -9.48 1.35
N ASP A 64 3.98 -10.25 1.47
CA ASP A 64 4.06 -11.33 2.45
C ASP A 64 4.08 -10.80 3.88
N LEU A 65 4.80 -9.70 4.12
CA LEU A 65 4.84 -9.04 5.43
C LEU A 65 3.45 -8.55 5.86
N LEU A 66 2.73 -7.87 4.96
CA LEU A 66 1.40 -7.34 5.25
C LEU A 66 0.37 -8.46 5.38
N THR A 67 0.45 -9.49 4.54
CA THR A 67 -0.42 -10.69 4.63
C THR A 67 -0.25 -11.38 5.98
N ASP A 68 0.98 -11.58 6.43
CA ASP A 68 1.30 -12.19 7.73
C ASP A 68 0.89 -11.30 8.92
N ALA A 69 0.90 -9.97 8.73
CA ALA A 69 0.36 -9.02 9.69
C ALA A 69 -1.17 -8.93 9.69
N GLY A 70 -1.85 -9.46 8.65
CA GLY A 70 -3.30 -9.34 8.47
C GLY A 70 -3.74 -7.96 7.98
N VAL A 71 -2.84 -7.21 7.35
CA VAL A 71 -3.09 -5.85 6.83
C VAL A 71 -3.36 -5.89 5.34
N THR A 72 -4.40 -5.20 4.89
CA THR A 72 -4.69 -5.04 3.47
C THR A 72 -4.01 -3.78 2.94
N PHE A 73 -3.46 -3.86 1.72
CA PHE A 73 -2.88 -2.73 1.00
C PHE A 73 -3.55 -2.64 -0.38
N SER A 74 -4.25 -1.57 -0.65
CA SER A 74 -5.16 -1.39 -1.77
C SER A 74 -4.95 -0.07 -2.53
N ASP A 75 -5.72 0.13 -3.60
CA ASP A 75 -5.54 1.21 -4.59
C ASP A 75 -5.42 2.63 -4.04
N LEU A 76 -6.02 2.91 -2.90
CA LEU A 76 -6.02 4.24 -2.29
C LEU A 76 -4.93 4.40 -1.23
N ASP A 77 -4.26 3.32 -0.90
CA ASP A 77 -3.37 3.29 0.24
C ASP A 77 -1.97 3.81 -0.10
N THR A 78 -1.31 4.32 0.92
CA THR A 78 0.10 4.69 0.89
C THR A 78 0.84 3.90 1.96
N LEU A 79 1.93 3.25 1.57
CA LEU A 79 2.83 2.59 2.50
C LEU A 79 3.97 3.54 2.86
N LYS A 80 4.20 3.72 4.15
CA LYS A 80 5.30 4.52 4.69
C LYS A 80 6.27 3.63 5.45
N ALA A 81 7.48 3.51 4.95
CA ALA A 81 8.57 2.82 5.62
C ALA A 81 9.45 3.85 6.34
N ALA A 82 9.58 3.75 7.66
CA ALA A 82 10.31 4.73 8.44
C ALA A 82 11.42 4.09 9.30
N ALA A 83 12.53 4.81 9.39
CA ALA A 83 13.65 4.51 10.26
C ALA A 83 13.46 5.15 11.65
N ALA A 84 14.16 4.65 12.65
CA ALA A 84 14.07 5.15 14.03
C ALA A 84 14.52 6.62 14.18
N ASP A 85 15.30 7.14 13.25
CA ASP A 85 15.76 8.53 13.21
C ASP A 85 14.75 9.50 12.56
N GLY A 86 13.59 8.98 12.13
CA GLY A 86 12.51 9.75 11.50
C GLY A 86 12.62 9.87 9.97
N PHE A 87 13.69 9.37 9.34
CA PHE A 87 13.74 9.30 7.88
C PHE A 87 12.69 8.31 7.36
N SER A 88 11.98 8.68 6.31
CA SER A 88 10.94 7.81 5.73
C SER A 88 10.97 7.80 4.22
N SER A 89 10.45 6.71 3.66
CA SER A 89 10.16 6.53 2.25
C SER A 89 8.72 6.09 2.07
N GLU A 90 8.05 6.59 1.05
CA GLU A 90 6.64 6.32 0.78
C GLU A 90 6.45 5.64 -0.57
N LEU A 91 5.50 4.74 -0.63
CA LEU A 91 5.09 3.99 -1.81
C LEU A 91 3.56 3.96 -1.87
N THR A 92 2.97 4.49 -2.94
CA THR A 92 1.54 4.34 -3.20
C THR A 92 1.23 2.95 -3.77
N TYR A 93 0.02 2.44 -3.54
CA TYR A 93 -0.39 1.16 -4.11
C TYR A 93 -0.29 1.15 -5.64
N ALA A 94 -0.80 2.18 -6.29
CA ALA A 94 -0.68 2.34 -7.75
C ALA A 94 0.77 2.27 -8.25
N GLY A 95 1.71 2.74 -7.42
CA GLY A 95 3.14 2.63 -7.67
C GLY A 95 3.70 1.21 -7.48
N SER A 96 3.13 0.43 -6.59
CA SER A 96 3.67 -0.90 -6.23
C SER A 96 3.56 -1.93 -7.36
N GLY A 97 2.50 -1.84 -8.19
CA GLY A 97 2.24 -2.77 -9.28
C GLY A 97 2.83 -2.39 -10.64
N THR A 98 3.31 -1.14 -10.78
CA THR A 98 3.77 -0.60 -12.07
C THR A 98 5.28 -0.35 -12.14
N TYR A 99 5.97 -0.43 -11.00
CA TYR A 99 7.39 -0.15 -10.97
C TYR A 99 8.20 -1.29 -11.55
N ARG A 100 9.02 -0.91 -12.52
CA ARG A 100 10.03 -1.75 -13.14
C ARG A 100 11.39 -1.21 -12.77
N TYR A 101 12.39 -2.05 -12.80
CA TYR A 101 13.74 -1.58 -12.67
C TYR A 101 14.62 -2.23 -13.72
N TYR A 102 15.74 -1.65 -13.91
CA TYR A 102 16.66 -2.01 -14.95
C TYR A 102 17.98 -2.45 -14.33
N ILE A 103 18.37 -3.68 -14.56
CA ILE A 103 19.55 -4.21 -13.92
C ILE A 103 20.52 -4.78 -14.90
N THR A 104 20.05 -5.30 -16.02
CA THR A 104 20.84 -6.06 -16.94
C THR A 104 20.82 -5.44 -18.33
N GLU A 105 21.75 -5.85 -19.17
CA GLU A 105 21.79 -5.51 -20.59
C GLU A 105 20.51 -5.91 -21.32
N ASP A 106 19.74 -6.86 -20.79
CA ASP A 106 18.54 -7.41 -21.40
C ASP A 106 17.26 -6.64 -21.14
N GLY A 107 17.28 -5.62 -20.27
CA GLY A 107 16.14 -4.74 -20.11
C GLY A 107 15.48 -4.72 -18.74
N LYS A 108 14.18 -4.49 -18.71
CA LYS A 108 13.36 -4.17 -17.58
C LYS A 108 12.75 -5.43 -16.96
N THR A 109 12.87 -5.58 -15.67
CA THR A 109 12.23 -6.63 -14.89
C THR A 109 11.34 -6.02 -13.83
N GLU A 110 10.12 -6.52 -13.69
CA GLU A 110 9.26 -6.15 -12.57
C GLU A 110 9.81 -6.72 -11.28
N VAL A 111 9.81 -5.89 -10.23
CA VAL A 111 10.24 -6.30 -8.89
C VAL A 111 9.19 -5.95 -7.86
N PRO A 112 8.98 -6.82 -6.86
CA PRO A 112 8.15 -6.50 -5.73
C PRO A 112 8.79 -5.40 -4.88
N ALA A 113 7.99 -4.67 -4.11
CA ALA A 113 8.51 -3.93 -2.98
C ALA A 113 8.93 -4.92 -1.90
N ILE A 114 10.10 -4.71 -1.29
CA ILE A 114 10.70 -5.62 -0.31
C ILE A 114 11.23 -4.92 0.92
N LEU A 115 11.33 -5.68 1.99
CA LEU A 115 12.17 -5.39 3.15
C LEU A 115 13.38 -6.33 3.08
N ALA A 116 14.53 -5.79 2.68
CA ALA A 116 15.77 -6.54 2.55
C ALA A 116 16.44 -6.74 3.91
N LEU A 117 16.77 -8.00 4.23
CA LEU A 117 17.45 -8.43 5.44
C LEU A 117 18.95 -8.51 5.20
N THR A 118 19.35 -9.11 4.05
CA THR A 118 20.72 -9.25 3.60
C THR A 118 20.88 -8.51 2.29
N TRP A 119 21.72 -7.46 2.27
CA TRP A 119 21.83 -6.58 1.12
C TRP A 119 23.18 -5.90 1.01
N ALA A 120 23.49 -5.42 -0.19
CA ALA A 120 24.58 -4.51 -0.48
C ALA A 120 24.12 -3.38 -1.41
N SER A 121 24.90 -2.32 -1.51
CA SER A 121 24.70 -1.28 -2.53
C SER A 121 26.03 -0.84 -3.14
N GLY A 122 26.00 -0.57 -4.44
CA GLY A 122 27.20 -0.17 -5.17
C GLY A 122 26.93 0.04 -6.65
N SER A 123 27.99 0.31 -7.37
CA SER A 123 28.05 0.31 -8.84
C SER A 123 28.55 -1.04 -9.33
N GLY A 124 28.19 -1.42 -10.55
CA GLY A 124 28.57 -2.69 -11.18
C GLY A 124 27.36 -3.52 -11.57
N THR A 125 27.61 -4.77 -11.91
CA THR A 125 26.53 -5.73 -12.22
C THR A 125 25.79 -6.15 -10.96
N LEU A 126 24.58 -6.70 -11.14
CA LEU A 126 23.80 -7.20 -10.01
C LEU A 126 24.55 -8.31 -9.24
N GLU A 127 25.23 -9.19 -9.96
CA GLU A 127 26.01 -10.28 -9.36
C GLU A 127 27.17 -9.75 -8.51
N GLU A 128 27.92 -8.77 -9.03
CA GLU A 128 29.04 -8.14 -8.31
C GLU A 128 28.57 -7.44 -7.02
N VAL A 129 27.43 -6.74 -7.08
CA VAL A 129 26.88 -6.08 -5.90
C VAL A 129 26.32 -7.10 -4.92
N ALA A 130 25.60 -8.12 -5.40
CA ALA A 130 25.03 -9.18 -4.57
C ALA A 130 26.09 -9.99 -3.82
N ALA A 131 27.25 -10.25 -4.46
CA ALA A 131 28.38 -10.95 -3.81
C ALA A 131 28.90 -10.24 -2.55
N ASN A 132 28.61 -8.95 -2.40
CA ASN A 132 28.97 -8.14 -1.22
C ASN A 132 27.84 -8.00 -0.21
N ALA A 133 26.69 -8.64 -0.42
CA ALA A 133 25.53 -8.54 0.47
C ALA A 133 25.85 -9.10 1.87
N LYS A 134 25.38 -8.40 2.90
CA LYS A 134 25.59 -8.76 4.30
C LYS A 134 24.34 -8.48 5.11
N ASN A 135 24.05 -9.38 6.04
CA ASN A 135 23.09 -9.11 7.10
C ASN A 135 23.77 -8.34 8.21
N THR A 136 23.54 -7.04 8.28
CA THR A 136 24.09 -6.15 9.32
C THR A 136 23.08 -5.87 10.44
N GLY A 137 21.88 -6.46 10.38
CA GLY A 137 20.76 -6.13 11.23
C GLY A 137 20.05 -4.82 10.82
N SER A 138 20.50 -4.19 9.72
CA SER A 138 19.86 -2.99 9.17
C SER A 138 18.91 -3.40 8.04
N LEU A 139 17.62 -3.29 8.29
CA LEU A 139 16.60 -3.56 7.29
C LEU A 139 16.56 -2.43 6.25
N ARG A 140 16.36 -2.79 4.99
CA ARG A 140 16.28 -1.82 3.90
C ARG A 140 14.99 -1.98 3.10
N PHE A 141 14.22 -0.91 3.02
CA PHE A 141 13.05 -0.85 2.16
C PHE A 141 13.47 -0.56 0.72
N CYS A 142 13.04 -1.41 -0.22
CA CYS A 142 13.35 -1.27 -1.63
C CYS A 142 12.10 -1.49 -2.47
N TYR A 143 11.94 -0.66 -3.52
CA TYR A 143 10.91 -0.82 -4.54
C TYR A 143 11.41 -0.33 -5.89
N GLY A 144 10.79 -0.80 -6.96
CA GLY A 144 11.19 -0.54 -8.33
C GLY A 144 11.00 0.94 -8.76
N ILE A 145 11.31 1.22 -10.02
CA ILE A 145 11.17 2.53 -10.66
C ILE A 145 10.26 2.41 -11.88
N SER A 146 9.61 3.51 -12.27
CA SER A 146 8.88 3.57 -13.52
C SER A 146 9.82 3.68 -14.73
N GLU A 147 9.29 3.40 -15.92
CA GLU A 147 10.02 3.61 -17.17
C GLU A 147 10.49 5.05 -17.33
N GLN A 148 9.63 6.00 -16.95
CA GLN A 148 9.96 7.41 -17.03
C GLN A 148 11.11 7.77 -16.08
N GLN A 149 11.05 7.30 -14.83
CA GLN A 149 12.13 7.53 -13.87
C GLN A 149 13.47 6.93 -14.32
N TYR A 150 13.41 5.80 -15.03
CA TYR A 150 14.60 5.20 -15.63
C TYR A 150 15.13 6.07 -16.79
N ALA A 151 14.26 6.45 -17.73
CA ALA A 151 14.64 7.28 -18.88
C ALA A 151 15.24 8.63 -18.46
N ASP A 152 14.65 9.24 -17.44
CA ASP A 152 15.10 10.54 -16.91
C ASP A 152 16.24 10.43 -15.92
N GLN A 153 16.67 9.21 -15.54
CA GLN A 153 17.66 8.95 -14.49
C GLN A 153 17.32 9.67 -13.18
N SER A 154 16.03 9.83 -12.89
CA SER A 154 15.54 10.69 -11.81
C SER A 154 15.36 10.00 -10.46
N ALA A 155 15.40 8.65 -10.42
CA ALA A 155 15.19 7.89 -9.20
C ALA A 155 16.37 8.06 -8.22
N GLN A 156 16.10 8.71 -7.08
CA GLN A 156 17.09 9.00 -6.05
C GLN A 156 17.21 7.87 -5.03
N GLY A 157 18.43 7.60 -4.54
CA GLY A 157 18.69 6.55 -3.55
C GLY A 157 17.96 6.71 -2.22
N LYS A 158 17.55 7.94 -1.87
CA LYS A 158 16.78 8.21 -0.65
C LYS A 158 15.44 7.48 -0.57
N ARG A 159 14.86 7.09 -1.71
CA ARG A 159 13.63 6.29 -1.75
C ARG A 159 13.84 4.84 -1.26
N LEU A 160 15.07 4.36 -1.30
CA LEU A 160 15.48 3.03 -0.83
C LEU A 160 16.04 3.17 0.59
N ALA A 161 15.15 3.46 1.54
CA ALA A 161 15.53 3.80 2.91
C ALA A 161 16.12 2.61 3.67
N SER A 162 17.18 2.85 4.45
CA SER A 162 17.81 1.86 5.33
C SER A 162 17.48 2.11 6.81
N ASN A 163 17.82 1.15 7.67
CA ASN A 163 17.50 1.15 9.10
C ASN A 163 16.00 1.23 9.41
N ILE A 164 15.19 0.66 8.53
CA ILE A 164 13.75 0.66 8.68
C ILE A 164 13.37 -0.10 9.94
N ALA A 165 12.52 0.53 10.75
CA ALA A 165 11.98 -0.02 11.98
C ALA A 165 10.46 -0.16 11.94
N THR A 166 9.78 0.64 11.10
CA THR A 166 8.33 0.62 11.00
C THR A 166 7.87 0.63 9.54
N ILE A 167 6.78 -0.09 9.27
CA ILE A 167 5.99 0.02 8.05
C ILE A 167 4.57 0.37 8.46
N THR A 168 4.05 1.47 7.95
CA THR A 168 2.69 1.93 8.20
C THR A 168 1.92 1.90 6.89
N VAL A 169 0.79 1.21 6.85
CA VAL A 169 -0.19 1.35 5.78
C VAL A 169 -1.15 2.47 6.17
N VAL A 170 -1.14 3.54 5.40
CA VAL A 170 -2.07 4.66 5.54
C VAL A 170 -3.19 4.44 4.54
N HIS A 171 -4.37 4.13 5.05
CA HIS A 171 -5.56 3.91 4.23
C HIS A 171 -6.08 5.25 3.73
N GLY A 172 -6.10 5.40 2.40
CA GLY A 172 -6.68 6.56 1.76
C GLY A 172 -8.20 6.45 1.71
N THR A 173 -8.86 7.56 1.87
CA THR A 173 -10.29 7.64 1.60
C THR A 173 -10.51 7.90 0.11
N LYS A 174 -11.43 7.14 -0.50
CA LYS A 174 -11.89 7.49 -1.85
C LYS A 174 -12.46 8.91 -1.76
N ALA A 175 -11.87 9.86 -2.48
CA ALA A 175 -12.50 11.16 -2.65
C ALA A 175 -13.94 10.91 -3.10
N GLU A 176 -14.92 11.34 -2.30
CA GLU A 176 -16.31 11.24 -2.72
C GLU A 176 -16.41 12.01 -4.04
N GLU A 177 -16.65 11.29 -5.13
CA GLU A 177 -17.04 11.93 -6.39
C GLU A 177 -18.21 12.85 -6.07
N PRO A 178 -18.19 14.12 -6.51
CA PRO A 178 -19.27 15.03 -6.20
C PRO A 178 -20.57 14.41 -6.67
N TRP A 179 -21.43 14.01 -5.72
CA TRP A 179 -22.70 13.41 -6.04
C TRP A 179 -23.57 14.39 -6.84
N VAL A 180 -23.92 13.98 -8.04
CA VAL A 180 -24.89 14.72 -8.85
C VAL A 180 -26.26 14.15 -8.50
N ASN A 181 -27.09 14.97 -7.85
CA ASN A 181 -28.45 14.58 -7.49
C ASN A 181 -29.24 14.13 -8.72
N PRO A 182 -29.65 12.84 -8.83
CA PRO A 182 -30.44 12.38 -9.97
C PRO A 182 -31.94 12.65 -9.80
N PHE A 183 -32.38 13.09 -8.62
CA PHE A 183 -33.80 13.20 -8.27
C PHE A 183 -34.31 14.63 -8.38
N ARG A 184 -35.40 14.83 -9.12
CA ARG A 184 -36.05 16.12 -9.30
C ARG A 184 -36.86 16.60 -8.12
N ASP A 185 -37.23 15.70 -7.22
CA ASP A 185 -38.08 15.89 -6.03
C ASP A 185 -37.27 15.95 -4.73
N VAL A 186 -35.93 16.00 -4.82
CA VAL A 186 -35.02 16.18 -3.70
C VAL A 186 -34.15 17.39 -3.98
N THR A 187 -34.06 18.32 -3.04
CA THR A 187 -33.26 19.54 -3.17
C THR A 187 -32.32 19.68 -1.99
N GLU A 188 -31.23 20.45 -2.15
CA GLU A 188 -30.24 20.71 -1.09
C GLU A 188 -30.85 21.35 0.18
N SER A 189 -32.02 21.94 0.07
CA SER A 189 -32.73 22.55 1.21
C SER A 189 -33.56 21.56 2.01
N ASP A 190 -33.73 20.32 1.52
CA ASP A 190 -34.54 19.31 2.21
C ASP A 190 -33.74 18.71 3.37
N TRP A 191 -34.39 18.55 4.52
CA TRP A 191 -33.73 18.06 5.73
C TRP A 191 -33.19 16.62 5.59
N PHE A 192 -33.71 15.85 4.65
CA PHE A 192 -33.30 14.48 4.33
C PHE A 192 -32.31 14.40 3.16
N TYR A 193 -31.83 15.54 2.62
CA TYR A 193 -30.95 15.57 1.43
C TYR A 193 -29.71 14.70 1.59
N ASP A 194 -29.02 14.86 2.72
CA ASP A 194 -27.79 14.09 3.00
C ASP A 194 -28.06 12.59 3.18
N ASP A 195 -29.20 12.22 3.76
CA ASP A 195 -29.61 10.83 3.92
C ASP A 195 -29.93 10.19 2.56
N VAL A 196 -30.59 10.94 1.67
CA VAL A 196 -30.87 10.51 0.29
C VAL A 196 -29.57 10.35 -0.49
N ARG A 197 -28.66 11.33 -0.38
CA ARG A 197 -27.33 11.25 -0.98
C ARG A 197 -26.60 9.99 -0.53
N PHE A 198 -26.52 9.73 0.76
CA PHE A 198 -25.90 8.55 1.33
C PHE A 198 -26.53 7.26 0.81
N ALA A 199 -27.85 7.16 0.87
CA ALA A 199 -28.58 5.97 0.42
C ALA A 199 -28.37 5.69 -1.08
N ASN A 200 -28.34 6.73 -1.91
CA ASN A 200 -28.15 6.61 -3.35
C ASN A 200 -26.68 6.29 -3.71
N GLN A 201 -25.70 7.00 -3.14
CA GLN A 201 -24.28 6.75 -3.38
C GLN A 201 -23.86 5.33 -2.99
N ASN A 202 -24.43 4.80 -1.91
CA ASN A 202 -24.17 3.44 -1.45
C ASN A 202 -25.08 2.37 -2.09
N GLY A 203 -25.89 2.73 -3.09
CA GLY A 203 -26.76 1.81 -3.80
C GLY A 203 -27.89 1.22 -2.92
N LEU A 204 -28.13 1.76 -1.72
CA LEU A 204 -29.13 1.26 -0.79
C LEU A 204 -30.54 1.53 -1.31
N PHE A 205 -30.76 2.75 -1.85
CA PHE A 205 -32.03 3.15 -2.43
C PHE A 205 -31.81 4.04 -3.65
N ASN A 206 -32.35 3.65 -4.80
CA ASN A 206 -32.12 4.31 -6.08
C ASN A 206 -33.35 5.09 -6.59
N GLY A 207 -34.29 5.42 -5.69
CA GLY A 207 -35.54 6.04 -6.03
C GLY A 207 -36.64 5.04 -6.42
N VAL A 208 -37.84 5.54 -6.61
CA VAL A 208 -39.00 4.75 -7.07
C VAL A 208 -39.13 4.75 -8.59
N GLU A 209 -38.58 5.79 -9.25
CA GLU A 209 -38.41 5.91 -10.70
C GLU A 209 -37.04 6.46 -11.03
N LYS A 210 -36.70 6.57 -12.31
CA LYS A 210 -35.37 6.98 -12.77
C LYS A 210 -34.89 8.32 -12.19
N ASP A 211 -35.80 9.28 -12.01
CA ASP A 211 -35.52 10.64 -11.56
C ASP A 211 -36.39 11.09 -10.39
N LEU A 212 -37.01 10.12 -9.69
CA LEU A 212 -37.96 10.36 -8.60
C LEU A 212 -37.60 9.52 -7.37
N PHE A 213 -37.30 10.17 -6.26
CA PHE A 213 -37.01 9.52 -4.98
C PHE A 213 -38.30 9.17 -4.21
N ALA A 214 -39.30 10.06 -4.27
CA ALA A 214 -40.60 10.02 -3.59
C ALA A 214 -40.48 9.96 -2.04
N PRO A 215 -39.87 10.97 -1.40
CA PRO A 215 -39.58 10.95 0.04
C PRO A 215 -40.86 10.91 0.91
N GLU A 216 -41.99 11.38 0.41
CA GLU A 216 -43.28 11.40 1.10
C GLU A 216 -44.10 10.11 0.91
N GLU A 217 -43.68 9.21 0.02
CA GLU A 217 -44.40 7.96 -0.22
C GLU A 217 -44.09 6.91 0.85
N PRO A 218 -45.09 6.14 1.29
CA PRO A 218 -44.87 5.09 2.28
C PRO A 218 -43.95 3.98 1.76
N MET A 219 -42.91 3.67 2.50
CA MET A 219 -42.02 2.54 2.19
C MET A 219 -42.79 1.21 2.33
N THR A 220 -42.81 0.39 1.29
CA THR A 220 -43.40 -0.95 1.34
C THR A 220 -42.47 -1.91 2.11
N ARG A 221 -43.03 -3.03 2.60
CA ARG A 221 -42.25 -4.09 3.25
C ARG A 221 -41.17 -4.66 2.30
N GLY A 222 -41.47 -4.77 1.01
CA GLY A 222 -40.49 -5.22 0.01
C GLY A 222 -39.31 -4.27 -0.14
N MET A 223 -39.58 -2.97 -0.20
CA MET A 223 -38.52 -1.94 -0.26
C MET A 223 -37.64 -2.01 0.98
N LEU A 224 -38.20 -2.11 2.17
CA LEU A 224 -37.44 -2.22 3.42
C LEU A 224 -36.53 -3.46 3.41
N VAL A 225 -37.05 -4.62 3.02
CA VAL A 225 -36.26 -5.86 2.95
C VAL A 225 -35.13 -5.74 1.93
N THR A 226 -35.38 -5.10 0.78
CA THR A 226 -34.38 -4.87 -0.26
C THR A 226 -33.26 -3.95 0.25
N VAL A 227 -33.59 -2.86 0.94
CA VAL A 227 -32.62 -1.95 1.53
C VAL A 227 -31.74 -2.67 2.57
N LEU A 228 -32.38 -3.45 3.47
CA LEU A 228 -31.64 -4.22 4.48
C LEU A 228 -30.74 -5.28 3.86
N TRP A 229 -31.17 -5.95 2.79
CA TRP A 229 -30.35 -6.92 2.07
C TRP A 229 -29.13 -6.26 1.39
N ARG A 230 -29.31 -5.10 0.79
CA ARG A 230 -28.20 -4.30 0.22
C ARG A 230 -27.24 -3.81 1.30
N LEU A 231 -27.77 -3.38 2.45
CA LEU A 231 -26.95 -2.96 3.58
C LEU A 231 -26.11 -4.10 4.16
N ASP A 232 -26.59 -5.35 4.07
CA ASP A 232 -25.86 -6.58 4.45
C ASP A 232 -24.89 -7.08 3.36
N GLY A 233 -24.61 -6.26 2.33
CA GLY A 233 -23.69 -6.57 1.25
C GLY A 233 -24.21 -7.59 0.24
N GLU A 234 -25.53 -7.65 0.04
CA GLU A 234 -26.21 -8.52 -0.94
C GLU A 234 -25.92 -10.02 -0.76
N THR A 235 -25.64 -10.43 0.48
CA THR A 235 -25.33 -11.82 0.79
C THR A 235 -26.52 -12.74 0.49
N ALA A 236 -26.26 -13.86 -0.19
CA ALA A 236 -27.30 -14.85 -0.48
C ALA A 236 -27.89 -15.40 0.84
N PRO A 237 -29.22 -15.57 0.92
CA PRO A 237 -29.82 -16.18 2.12
C PRO A 237 -29.27 -17.60 2.33
N LYS A 238 -28.90 -17.88 3.59
CA LYS A 238 -28.40 -19.20 4.00
C LYS A 238 -29.55 -20.21 4.10
#